data_10f2658379ac7ec499d1d62e83e02509
#
_entry.id   10f2658379ac7ec499d1d62e83e02509
#
_cell.length_a   1.000
_cell.length_b   1.000
_cell.length_c   1.000
_cell.angle_alpha   90.00
_cell.angle_beta   90.00
_cell.angle_gamma   90.00
#
_symmetry.space_group_name_H-M   'P 1'
#
loop_
_entity.id
_entity.type
_entity.pdbx_description
1 polymer ?
#
loop_
_entity_poly.entity_id
_entity_poly.type
_entity_poly.pdbx_seq_one_letter_code
_entity_poly.pdbx_strand_id
1 'polypeptide(L)'
;YAGLLTILAYHRARGDDQRRVCLIPTSAHGTNPASAQMAGMEVVVVKSAPNGDVDVEDFRARAVEAGARLAACMITYPSTHGVFEETVREICQITHDHGGQVYIDGANMNALVGLVKPGEIGGDVSHLNLHKTFAIPHGGGGPGMGPIGVKAHLAPFLPGHPETGGAEGPVS
;
A
#
# COMPACT_ATOMS: atom_id res chain seq x y z
N TYR A 1 -4.68 -5.37 -4.55
CA TYR A 1 -6.13 -5.09 -4.43
C TYR A 1 -6.67 -5.43 -3.04
N ALA A 2 -6.52 -6.68 -2.56
CA ALA A 2 -7.03 -7.11 -1.25
C ALA A 2 -6.60 -6.18 -0.10
N GLY A 3 -5.34 -5.76 -0.06
CA GLY A 3 -4.86 -4.83 0.97
C GLY A 3 -5.53 -3.46 0.95
N LEU A 4 -5.91 -2.96 -0.22
CA LEU A 4 -6.67 -1.70 -0.34
C LEU A 4 -8.10 -1.87 0.18
N LEU A 5 -8.74 -3.00 -0.11
CA LEU A 5 -10.05 -3.33 0.45
C LEU A 5 -9.99 -3.46 1.98
N THR A 6 -8.92 -4.07 2.51
CA THR A 6 -8.67 -4.16 3.96
C THR A 6 -8.58 -2.77 4.60
N ILE A 7 -7.86 -1.83 3.99
CA ILE A 7 -7.77 -0.44 4.47
C ILE A 7 -9.16 0.24 4.46
N LEU A 8 -9.91 0.09 3.39
CA LEU A 8 -11.27 0.67 3.31
C LEU A 8 -12.20 0.05 4.34
N ALA A 9 -12.15 -1.26 4.55
CA ALA A 9 -12.94 -1.94 5.56
C ALA A 9 -12.61 -1.44 6.98
N TYR A 10 -11.31 -1.24 7.27
CA TYR A 10 -10.87 -0.64 8.52
C TYR A 10 -11.46 0.75 8.75
N HIS A 11 -11.38 1.64 7.76
CA HIS A 11 -11.94 2.98 7.89
C HIS A 11 -13.46 2.96 8.08
N ARG A 12 -14.19 2.15 7.30
CA ARG A 12 -15.65 1.98 7.42
C ARG A 12 -16.06 1.51 8.82
N ALA A 13 -15.36 0.53 9.36
CA ALA A 13 -15.67 0.00 10.70
C ALA A 13 -15.47 1.04 11.81
N ARG A 14 -14.73 2.11 11.54
CA ARG A 14 -14.52 3.26 12.44
C ARG A 14 -15.51 4.40 12.21
N GLY A 15 -16.39 4.28 11.24
CA GLY A 15 -17.31 5.35 10.83
C GLY A 15 -16.66 6.43 9.95
N ASP A 16 -15.49 6.14 9.38
CA ASP A 16 -14.70 7.07 8.56
C ASP A 16 -14.93 6.84 7.05
N ASP A 17 -16.19 6.70 6.63
CA ASP A 17 -16.56 6.41 5.23
C ASP A 17 -16.11 7.45 4.21
N GLN A 18 -15.83 8.68 4.68
CA GLN A 18 -15.28 9.76 3.87
C GLN A 18 -13.84 9.55 3.47
N ARG A 19 -13.08 8.66 4.13
CA ARG A 19 -11.69 8.35 3.81
C ARG A 19 -11.61 7.52 2.54
N ARG A 20 -11.35 8.21 1.41
CA ARG A 20 -11.27 7.59 0.08
C ARG A 20 -10.10 8.07 -0.75
N VAL A 21 -9.36 9.08 -0.29
CA VAL A 21 -8.19 9.59 -1.02
C VAL A 21 -7.00 8.65 -0.81
N CYS A 22 -6.35 8.28 -1.92
CA CYS A 22 -5.10 7.53 -1.94
C CYS A 22 -4.01 8.36 -2.62
N LEU A 23 -2.97 8.72 -1.88
CA LEU A 23 -1.81 9.41 -2.43
C LEU A 23 -0.87 8.42 -3.09
N ILE A 24 -0.52 8.64 -4.35
CA ILE A 24 0.35 7.75 -5.14
C ILE A 24 1.41 8.57 -5.86
N PRO A 25 2.71 8.35 -5.56
CA PRO A 25 3.79 9.02 -6.29
C PRO A 25 3.83 8.66 -7.77
N THR A 26 4.27 9.60 -8.60
CA THR A 26 4.47 9.37 -10.05
C THR A 26 5.46 8.25 -10.34
N SER A 27 6.37 7.96 -9.41
CA SER A 27 7.32 6.84 -9.48
C SER A 27 6.71 5.46 -9.19
N ALA A 28 5.45 5.40 -8.77
CA ALA A 28 4.78 4.13 -8.49
C ALA A 28 4.44 3.37 -9.78
N HIS A 29 4.38 2.04 -9.69
CA HIS A 29 3.97 1.20 -10.81
C HIS A 29 2.53 1.53 -11.26
N GLY A 30 2.27 1.50 -12.56
CA GLY A 30 0.96 1.86 -13.13
C GLY A 30 -0.22 1.02 -12.63
N THR A 31 0.01 -0.17 -12.09
CA THR A 31 -1.04 -0.99 -11.46
C THR A 31 -1.54 -0.42 -10.14
N ASN A 32 -0.74 0.43 -9.47
CA ASN A 32 -1.11 0.99 -8.18
C ASN A 32 -2.33 1.93 -8.29
N PRO A 33 -2.32 2.96 -9.15
CA PRO A 33 -3.49 3.79 -9.34
C PRO A 33 -4.70 3.02 -9.88
N ALA A 34 -4.49 2.06 -10.79
CA ALA A 34 -5.58 1.23 -11.30
C ALA A 34 -6.25 0.42 -10.19
N SER A 35 -5.46 -0.20 -9.31
CA SER A 35 -5.97 -0.97 -8.17
C SER A 35 -6.70 -0.10 -7.15
N ALA A 36 -6.20 1.11 -6.89
CA ALA A 36 -6.85 2.06 -5.99
C ALA A 36 -8.22 2.51 -6.54
N GLN A 37 -8.30 2.83 -7.83
CA GLN A 37 -9.56 3.17 -8.49
C GLN A 37 -10.54 2.00 -8.48
N MET A 38 -10.10 0.77 -8.76
CA MET A 38 -10.93 -0.43 -8.65
C MET A 38 -11.48 -0.65 -7.24
N ALA A 39 -10.72 -0.28 -6.22
CA ALA A 39 -11.19 -0.34 -4.84
C ALA A 39 -12.20 0.78 -4.48
N GLY A 40 -12.42 1.73 -5.37
CA GLY A 40 -13.30 2.89 -5.14
C GLY A 40 -12.62 4.06 -4.43
N MET A 41 -11.30 4.12 -4.49
CA MET A 41 -10.52 5.25 -3.98
C MET A 41 -10.34 6.34 -5.03
N GLU A 42 -10.26 7.57 -4.57
CA GLU A 42 -9.84 8.74 -5.35
C GLU A 42 -8.31 8.81 -5.36
N VAL A 43 -7.71 8.71 -6.53
CA VAL A 43 -6.26 8.78 -6.67
C VAL A 43 -5.80 10.23 -6.78
N VAL A 44 -4.92 10.63 -5.89
CA VAL A 44 -4.22 11.91 -5.94
C VAL A 44 -2.74 11.65 -6.20
N VAL A 45 -2.25 12.17 -7.31
CA VAL A 45 -0.86 11.96 -7.73
C VAL A 45 0.05 12.93 -7.01
N VAL A 46 1.15 12.40 -6.47
CA VAL A 46 2.24 13.15 -5.84
C VAL A 46 3.43 13.19 -6.79
N LYS A 47 4.07 14.35 -6.91
CA LYS A 47 5.23 14.55 -7.77
C LYS A 47 6.45 13.80 -7.27
N SER A 48 7.36 13.51 -8.19
CA SER A 48 8.72 13.09 -7.87
C SER A 48 9.67 14.29 -7.94
N ALA A 49 10.65 14.28 -7.05
CA ALA A 49 11.77 15.22 -7.08
C ALA A 49 12.71 14.93 -8.25
N PRO A 50 13.61 15.85 -8.63
CA PRO A 50 14.55 15.67 -9.76
C PRO A 50 15.50 14.47 -9.63
N ASN A 51 15.77 14.03 -8.41
CA ASN A 51 16.58 12.84 -8.10
C ASN A 51 15.82 11.52 -8.23
N GLY A 52 14.50 11.58 -8.52
CA GLY A 52 13.63 10.42 -8.64
C GLY A 52 12.90 10.00 -7.36
N ASP A 53 13.22 10.61 -6.22
CA ASP A 53 12.54 10.40 -4.95
C ASP A 53 11.12 11.02 -4.97
N VAL A 54 10.31 10.67 -3.99
CA VAL A 54 9.03 11.35 -3.77
C VAL A 54 9.30 12.79 -3.31
N ASP A 55 8.62 13.74 -3.92
CA ASP A 55 8.64 15.13 -3.46
C ASP A 55 7.84 15.22 -2.13
N VAL A 56 8.57 15.30 -1.02
CA VAL A 56 7.99 15.30 0.33
C VAL A 56 7.12 16.52 0.58
N GLU A 57 7.50 17.68 0.03
CA GLU A 57 6.71 18.91 0.21
C GLU A 57 5.38 18.83 -0.56
N ASP A 58 5.39 18.31 -1.80
CA ASP A 58 4.14 18.05 -2.52
C ASP A 58 3.31 16.98 -1.82
N PHE A 59 3.95 15.92 -1.29
CA PHE A 59 3.26 14.88 -0.52
C PHE A 59 2.55 15.47 0.71
N ARG A 60 3.25 16.29 1.47
CA ARG A 60 2.70 16.97 2.65
C ARG A 60 1.53 17.89 2.27
N ALA A 61 1.69 18.68 1.23
CA ALA A 61 0.63 19.57 0.74
C ALA A 61 -0.63 18.78 0.35
N ARG A 62 -0.46 17.66 -0.37
CA ARG A 62 -1.57 16.79 -0.75
C ARG A 62 -2.23 16.10 0.45
N ALA A 63 -1.44 15.69 1.44
CA ALA A 63 -1.98 15.10 2.66
C ALA A 63 -2.84 16.10 3.45
N VAL A 64 -2.38 17.34 3.56
CA VAL A 64 -3.12 18.44 4.18
C VAL A 64 -4.42 18.73 3.40
N GLU A 65 -4.35 18.83 2.08
CA GLU A 65 -5.51 19.05 1.21
C GLU A 65 -6.56 17.93 1.33
N ALA A 66 -6.10 16.69 1.40
CA ALA A 66 -6.98 15.53 1.61
C ALA A 66 -7.61 15.55 3.02
N GLY A 67 -6.83 15.92 4.03
CA GLY A 67 -7.30 16.03 5.42
C GLY A 67 -7.99 14.76 5.90
N ALA A 68 -9.20 14.90 6.42
CA ALA A 68 -10.01 13.77 6.91
C ALA A 68 -10.45 12.79 5.80
N ARG A 69 -10.25 13.11 4.53
CA ARG A 69 -10.53 12.19 3.41
C ARG A 69 -9.37 11.27 3.07
N LEU A 70 -8.17 11.49 3.64
CA LEU A 70 -7.02 10.64 3.39
C LEU A 70 -7.27 9.22 3.92
N ALA A 71 -7.34 8.26 3.02
CA ALA A 71 -7.49 6.83 3.35
C ALA A 71 -6.14 6.13 3.41
N ALA A 72 -5.30 6.39 2.42
CA ALA A 72 -4.03 5.69 2.28
C ALA A 72 -3.00 6.49 1.48
N CYS A 73 -1.73 6.11 1.61
CA CYS A 73 -0.77 6.28 0.55
C CYS A 73 -0.33 4.90 0.01
N MET A 74 0.08 4.85 -1.25
CA MET A 74 0.59 3.63 -1.87
C MET A 74 1.93 3.92 -2.50
N ILE A 75 3.00 3.40 -1.92
CA ILE A 75 4.39 3.63 -2.34
C ILE A 75 5.05 2.31 -2.75
N THR A 76 5.88 2.36 -3.77
CA THR A 76 6.74 1.24 -4.18
C THR A 76 8.10 1.39 -3.50
N TYR A 77 8.56 0.36 -2.78
CA TYR A 77 9.84 0.41 -2.09
C TYR A 77 10.63 -0.90 -2.22
N PRO A 78 11.86 -0.88 -2.76
CA PRO A 78 12.48 0.26 -3.46
C PRO A 78 11.62 0.77 -4.62
N SER A 79 11.82 2.03 -5.04
CA SER A 79 11.02 2.61 -6.12
C SER A 79 11.20 1.89 -7.45
N THR A 80 10.30 2.12 -8.41
CA THR A 80 10.44 1.56 -9.78
C THR A 80 11.70 2.05 -10.50
N HIS A 81 12.30 3.13 -10.03
CA HIS A 81 13.59 3.63 -10.51
C HIS A 81 14.80 2.97 -9.82
N GLY A 82 14.55 2.01 -8.91
CA GLY A 82 15.60 1.33 -8.13
C GLY A 82 16.19 2.17 -7.00
N VAL A 83 15.50 3.21 -6.60
CA VAL A 83 15.94 4.12 -5.53
C VAL A 83 15.38 3.67 -4.19
N PHE A 84 16.24 3.65 -3.16
CA PHE A 84 15.84 3.53 -1.78
C PHE A 84 15.50 4.93 -1.26
N GLU A 85 14.22 5.22 -1.10
CA GLU A 85 13.72 6.49 -0.58
C GLU A 85 14.23 6.72 0.84
N GLU A 86 15.15 7.67 1.04
CA GLU A 86 15.63 8.02 2.38
C GLU A 86 14.50 8.61 3.23
N THR A 87 13.56 9.28 2.59
CA THR A 87 12.41 9.95 3.20
C THR A 87 11.21 9.03 3.43
N VAL A 88 11.32 7.73 3.15
CA VAL A 88 10.18 6.80 3.26
C VAL A 88 9.50 6.83 4.64
N ARG A 89 10.28 6.94 5.71
CA ARG A 89 9.73 7.02 7.07
C ARG A 89 8.95 8.30 7.31
N GLU A 90 9.41 9.41 6.75
CA GLU A 90 8.72 10.70 6.84
C GLU A 90 7.39 10.65 6.08
N ILE A 91 7.37 10.08 4.87
CA ILE A 91 6.15 9.86 4.09
C ILE A 91 5.14 9.02 4.86
N CYS A 92 5.60 7.93 5.49
CA CYS A 92 4.77 7.08 6.34
C CYS A 92 4.19 7.89 7.51
N GLN A 93 5.01 8.68 8.19
CA GLN A 93 4.59 9.49 9.32
C GLN A 93 3.55 10.54 8.91
N ILE A 94 3.79 11.28 7.82
CA ILE A 94 2.82 12.25 7.29
C ILE A 94 1.47 11.57 7.02
N THR A 95 1.48 10.38 6.44
CA THR A 95 0.25 9.63 6.17
C THR A 95 -0.50 9.28 7.46
N HIS A 96 0.23 8.78 8.47
CA HIS A 96 -0.36 8.41 9.76
C HIS A 96 -0.87 9.63 10.54
N ASP A 97 -0.16 10.75 10.50
CA ASP A 97 -0.57 12.00 11.18
C ASP A 97 -1.91 12.52 10.64
N HIS A 98 -2.24 12.21 9.38
CA HIS A 98 -3.54 12.52 8.77
C HIS A 98 -4.55 11.36 8.87
N GLY A 99 -4.22 10.30 9.61
CA GLY A 99 -5.11 9.15 9.85
C GLY A 99 -5.22 8.16 8.70
N GLY A 100 -4.40 8.31 7.65
CA GLY A 100 -4.30 7.36 6.55
C GLY A 100 -3.48 6.11 6.90
N GLN A 101 -3.54 5.10 6.04
CA GLN A 101 -2.76 3.87 6.15
C GLN A 101 -1.71 3.79 5.05
N VAL A 102 -0.57 3.19 5.34
CA VAL A 102 0.54 3.06 4.38
C VAL A 102 0.51 1.69 3.72
N TYR A 103 0.33 1.68 2.41
CA TYR A 103 0.46 0.49 1.59
C TYR A 103 1.83 0.49 0.89
N ILE A 104 2.68 -0.47 1.24
CA ILE A 104 3.97 -0.67 0.58
C ILE A 104 3.82 -1.70 -0.54
N ASP A 105 4.04 -1.25 -1.77
CA ASP A 105 4.23 -2.14 -2.91
C ASP A 105 5.64 -2.74 -2.80
N GLY A 106 5.72 -3.92 -2.22
CA GLY A 106 6.91 -4.73 -2.08
C GLY A 106 6.93 -5.90 -3.06
N ALA A 107 6.37 -5.73 -4.25
CA ALA A 107 6.25 -6.78 -5.27
C ALA A 107 7.58 -7.53 -5.50
N ASN A 108 8.71 -6.82 -5.44
CA ASN A 108 10.04 -7.37 -5.46
C ASN A 108 10.78 -7.08 -4.15
N MET A 109 10.92 -8.09 -3.31
CA MET A 109 11.61 -7.98 -2.02
C MET A 109 13.10 -8.32 -2.08
N ASN A 110 13.68 -8.62 -3.24
CA ASN A 110 15.06 -9.11 -3.34
C ASN A 110 16.08 -8.18 -2.64
N ALA A 111 15.88 -6.87 -2.75
CA ALA A 111 16.76 -5.89 -2.13
C ALA A 111 16.45 -5.64 -0.63
N LEU A 112 15.37 -6.18 -0.10
CA LEU A 112 14.92 -5.94 1.27
C LEU A 112 15.18 -7.13 2.21
N VAL A 113 15.23 -8.34 1.67
CA VAL A 113 15.34 -9.57 2.46
C VAL A 113 16.57 -9.54 3.35
N GLY A 114 16.34 -9.70 4.66
CA GLY A 114 17.41 -9.65 5.67
C GLY A 114 17.89 -8.24 6.05
N LEU A 115 17.45 -7.20 5.36
CA LEU A 115 17.90 -5.82 5.57
C LEU A 115 16.79 -4.89 6.07
N VAL A 116 15.60 -4.99 5.50
CA VAL A 116 14.49 -4.09 5.80
C VAL A 116 13.20 -4.87 5.98
N LYS A 117 12.45 -4.53 7.01
CA LYS A 117 11.10 -5.05 7.23
C LYS A 117 10.09 -3.94 6.90
N PRO A 118 9.17 -4.14 5.95
CA PRO A 118 8.18 -3.13 5.58
C PRO A 118 7.40 -2.53 6.75
N GLY A 119 7.07 -3.33 7.75
CA GLY A 119 6.38 -2.86 8.95
C GLY A 119 7.22 -1.93 9.84
N GLU A 120 8.55 -2.08 9.85
CA GLU A 120 9.46 -1.24 10.66
C GLU A 120 9.75 0.13 10.02
N ILE A 121 9.60 0.24 8.71
CA ILE A 121 9.73 1.54 8.02
C ILE A 121 8.44 2.34 8.01
N GLY A 122 7.33 1.76 8.49
CA GLY A 122 6.05 2.46 8.62
C GLY A 122 4.91 1.84 7.83
N GLY A 123 5.14 0.80 7.03
CA GLY A 123 4.09 0.13 6.25
C GLY A 123 3.04 -0.54 7.13
N ASP A 124 1.76 -0.36 6.80
CA ASP A 124 0.63 -1.02 7.46
C ASP A 124 0.15 -2.24 6.67
N VAL A 125 0.27 -2.16 5.36
CA VAL A 125 0.06 -3.25 4.41
C VAL A 125 1.27 -3.36 3.52
N SER A 126 1.71 -4.58 3.22
CA SER A 126 2.70 -4.84 2.18
C SER A 126 2.26 -6.03 1.36
N HIS A 127 2.41 -5.97 0.03
CA HIS A 127 2.29 -7.14 -0.80
C HIS A 127 3.64 -7.54 -1.39
N LEU A 128 3.77 -8.78 -1.77
CA LEU A 128 4.92 -9.30 -2.48
C LEU A 128 4.47 -10.28 -3.57
N ASN A 129 5.29 -10.44 -4.58
CA ASN A 129 5.04 -11.43 -5.63
C ASN A 129 5.94 -12.65 -5.43
N LEU A 130 5.35 -13.83 -5.28
CA LEU A 130 6.12 -15.06 -5.07
C LEU A 130 7.03 -15.39 -6.27
N HIS A 131 6.62 -15.03 -7.48
CA HIS A 131 7.39 -15.27 -8.71
C HIS A 131 8.60 -14.33 -8.90
N LYS A 132 8.79 -13.33 -8.04
CA LYS A 132 9.95 -12.41 -8.09
C LYS A 132 11.03 -12.81 -7.09
N THR A 133 10.71 -12.78 -5.81
CA THR A 133 11.67 -13.03 -4.72
C THR A 133 11.72 -14.50 -4.33
N PHE A 134 10.58 -15.18 -4.44
CA PHE A 134 10.43 -16.59 -4.09
C PHE A 134 10.24 -17.44 -5.35
N ALA A 135 9.80 -18.69 -5.19
CA ALA A 135 9.56 -19.60 -6.30
C ALA A 135 8.11 -20.10 -6.29
N ILE A 136 7.51 -20.09 -7.46
CA ILE A 136 6.23 -20.75 -7.74
C ILE A 136 6.34 -21.49 -9.06
N PRO A 137 5.45 -22.45 -9.37
CA PRO A 137 5.46 -23.19 -10.63
C PRO A 137 5.05 -22.30 -11.82
N HIS A 138 5.91 -21.38 -12.17
CA HIS A 138 5.68 -20.28 -13.12
C HIS A 138 5.59 -20.77 -14.57
N GLY A 139 6.21 -21.91 -14.87
CA GLY A 139 6.31 -22.44 -16.23
C GLY A 139 5.00 -22.97 -16.82
N GLY A 140 4.00 -23.20 -15.98
CA GLY A 140 2.66 -23.63 -16.39
C GLY A 140 1.63 -22.51 -16.47
N GLY A 141 2.04 -21.32 -16.06
CA GLY A 141 1.11 -20.22 -16.02
C GLY A 141 1.74 -18.97 -15.45
N GLY A 142 1.61 -17.88 -15.67
CA GLY A 142 2.23 -16.65 -15.19
C GLY A 142 2.04 -16.42 -13.69
N PRO A 143 2.33 -15.22 -13.23
CA PRO A 143 2.21 -14.84 -11.86
C PRO A 143 0.75 -14.92 -11.40
N GLY A 144 0.43 -15.87 -10.54
CA GLY A 144 -0.93 -16.14 -10.07
C GLY A 144 -1.16 -15.77 -8.60
N MET A 145 -0.14 -15.34 -7.85
CA MET A 145 -0.27 -15.10 -6.42
C MET A 145 0.55 -13.89 -5.97
N GLY A 146 -0.10 -13.06 -5.16
CA GLY A 146 0.50 -11.90 -4.49
C GLY A 146 0.00 -11.81 -3.05
N PRO A 147 0.62 -12.54 -2.10
CA PRO A 147 0.19 -12.47 -0.71
C PRO A 147 0.40 -11.08 -0.13
N ILE A 148 -0.41 -10.74 0.85
CA ILE A 148 -0.28 -9.52 1.64
C ILE A 148 0.04 -9.83 3.08
N GLY A 149 0.83 -8.97 3.70
CA GLY A 149 1.02 -8.90 5.14
C GLY A 149 0.45 -7.58 5.66
N VAL A 150 -0.17 -7.60 6.82
CA VAL A 150 -0.75 -6.41 7.45
C VAL A 150 -0.32 -6.28 8.90
N LYS A 151 -0.30 -5.05 9.44
CA LYS A 151 -0.16 -4.83 10.87
C LYS A 151 -1.39 -5.36 11.64
N ALA A 152 -1.20 -5.67 12.91
CA ALA A 152 -2.20 -6.31 13.76
C ALA A 152 -3.55 -5.60 13.78
N HIS A 153 -3.58 -4.27 13.72
CA HIS A 153 -4.83 -3.50 13.74
C HIS A 153 -5.68 -3.65 12.46
N LEU A 154 -5.07 -4.08 11.36
CA LEU A 154 -5.76 -4.36 10.10
C LEU A 154 -6.16 -5.83 9.94
N ALA A 155 -5.61 -6.73 10.75
CA ALA A 155 -5.86 -8.17 10.62
C ALA A 155 -7.35 -8.56 10.66
N PRO A 156 -8.21 -7.94 11.51
CA PRO A 156 -9.64 -8.25 11.54
C PRO A 156 -10.39 -7.90 10.25
N PHE A 157 -9.77 -7.11 9.36
CA PHE A 157 -10.38 -6.60 8.13
C PHE A 157 -9.85 -7.28 6.87
N LEU A 158 -9.02 -8.31 7.04
CA LEU A 158 -8.54 -9.12 5.92
C LEU A 158 -9.72 -9.80 5.21
N PRO A 159 -9.60 -10.03 3.88
CA PRO A 159 -10.59 -10.80 3.15
C PRO A 159 -10.83 -12.16 3.77
N GLY A 160 -12.09 -12.52 3.90
CA GLY A 160 -12.54 -13.85 4.33
C GLY A 160 -12.78 -14.79 3.15
N HIS A 161 -13.16 -16.02 3.45
CA HIS A 161 -13.60 -16.97 2.44
C HIS A 161 -14.86 -17.70 2.98
N PRO A 162 -15.99 -17.69 2.24
CA PRO A 162 -17.26 -18.22 2.74
C PRO A 162 -17.22 -19.73 3.03
N GLU A 163 -16.36 -20.47 2.34
CA GLU A 163 -16.26 -21.92 2.45
C GLU A 163 -15.36 -22.41 3.60
N THR A 164 -14.38 -21.63 4.01
CA THR A 164 -13.36 -22.08 4.96
C THR A 164 -13.66 -21.70 6.40
N GLY A 165 -14.69 -20.92 6.65
CA GLY A 165 -15.26 -20.64 7.98
C GLY A 165 -14.31 -20.00 9.01
N GLY A 166 -13.23 -19.37 8.58
CA GLY A 166 -12.19 -18.90 9.50
C GLY A 166 -11.75 -17.46 9.32
N ALA A 167 -12.22 -16.78 8.32
CA ALA A 167 -11.85 -15.39 8.09
C ALA A 167 -13.09 -14.50 8.24
N GLU A 168 -13.10 -13.73 9.28
CA GLU A 168 -14.22 -12.85 9.65
C GLU A 168 -14.13 -11.47 8.97
N GLY A 169 -13.36 -11.35 7.89
CA GLY A 169 -13.24 -10.10 7.17
C GLY A 169 -14.49 -9.74 6.37
N PRO A 170 -14.84 -8.46 6.27
CA PRO A 170 -16.00 -7.98 5.50
C PRO A 170 -15.80 -8.07 3.98
N VAL A 171 -14.68 -8.57 3.54
CA VAL A 171 -14.32 -8.71 2.12
C VAL A 171 -14.07 -10.18 1.83
N SER A 172 -14.86 -10.75 0.95
CA SER A 172 -14.75 -12.15 0.51
C SER A 172 -14.75 -12.23 -1.03
#